data_25bb2b409e383488e3da3a85a368876d
#
_entry.id   25bb2b409e383488e3da3a85a368876d
#
_cell.length_a   1.000
_cell.length_b   1.000
_cell.length_c   1.000
_cell.angle_alpha   90.00
_cell.angle_beta   90.00
_cell.angle_gamma   90.00
#
_symmetry.space_group_name_H-M   'P 1'
#
loop_
_entity.id
_entity.type
_entity.pdbx_description
1 polymer ?
#
loop_
_entity_poly.entity_id
_entity_poly.type
_entity_poly.pdbx_seq_one_letter_code
_entity_poly.pdbx_strand_id
1 'polypeptide(L)'
;MTLLPTVAERILGSRALAALTSPHGVDRYLEQLNPMWAATEVRARVIDVKRETDGENPVATITLQPTSTWRGHRAGQYVQVGVEINGARRTTRCFSISSAESNPGERFSITVRAHDEAKPGQQRVSKFLVREAQPGQIVHLSQAEGQFTLTESPATPTNNELLMISGGSGITPVMSQIRTLLRDGYDGRANRKKVTFLHYARSAADQIFAEELHRISWQDNGIDVHLRHGDEFFSVESLAKLVPNFRDTDTWACGPAPMMSLVAEAYGDSPRLRTEFFKVSTGAPVDGDSAEGDISFNRAGKSATNSGASLLEQAEAQGLTPEYGCRMGICFSCVSRKTEGTVRNVLTGEESSLPDEDIRICVSAPVGNCAVDL
;
A
#
# COMPACT_ATOMS: atom_id res chain seq x y z
N MET A 1 -20.18 -5.65 16.34
CA MET A 1 -21.61 -5.36 16.10
C MET A 1 -21.74 -4.83 14.69
N THR A 2 -22.30 -5.61 13.78
CA THR A 2 -22.57 -5.19 12.40
C THR A 2 -23.75 -4.21 12.45
N LEU A 3 -23.47 -2.93 12.22
CA LEU A 3 -24.52 -1.93 12.10
C LEU A 3 -25.37 -2.32 10.88
N LEU A 4 -26.65 -2.58 11.09
CA LEU A 4 -27.61 -2.78 10.01
C LEU A 4 -27.65 -1.47 9.20
N PRO A 5 -27.57 -1.53 7.86
CA PRO A 5 -27.68 -0.32 7.03
C PRO A 5 -29.00 0.38 7.31
N THR A 6 -28.95 1.70 7.36
CA THR A 6 -30.15 2.52 7.55
C THR A 6 -31.17 2.26 6.41
N VAL A 7 -32.46 2.51 6.67
CA VAL A 7 -33.52 2.34 5.64
C VAL A 7 -33.18 3.16 4.39
N ALA A 8 -32.60 4.35 4.56
CA ALA A 8 -32.14 5.20 3.45
C ALA A 8 -31.05 4.53 2.62
N GLU A 9 -30.04 3.90 3.24
CA GLU A 9 -28.97 3.18 2.53
C GLU A 9 -29.51 1.97 1.75
N ARG A 10 -30.49 1.25 2.32
CA ARG A 10 -31.16 0.14 1.63
C ARG A 10 -31.96 0.59 0.41
N ILE A 11 -32.65 1.73 0.50
CA ILE A 11 -33.40 2.31 -0.62
C ILE A 11 -32.43 2.80 -1.71
N LEU A 12 -31.40 3.55 -1.33
CA LEU A 12 -30.40 4.12 -2.26
C LEU A 12 -29.58 3.04 -2.97
N GLY A 13 -29.32 1.91 -2.32
CA GLY A 13 -28.63 0.75 -2.93
C GLY A 13 -29.55 -0.27 -3.62
N SER A 14 -30.85 0.02 -3.76
CA SER A 14 -31.81 -0.94 -4.32
C SER A 14 -31.69 -1.07 -5.84
N ARG A 15 -31.94 -2.31 -6.36
CA ARG A 15 -31.99 -2.57 -7.80
C ARG A 15 -33.05 -1.73 -8.54
N ALA A 16 -34.13 -1.37 -7.86
CA ALA A 16 -35.16 -0.54 -8.43
C ALA A 16 -34.66 0.90 -8.68
N LEU A 17 -33.94 1.48 -7.74
CA LEU A 17 -33.36 2.81 -7.92
C LEU A 17 -32.24 2.81 -8.95
N ALA A 18 -31.41 1.75 -8.98
CA ALA A 18 -30.39 1.56 -10.00
C ALA A 18 -30.98 1.49 -11.42
N ALA A 19 -32.14 0.84 -11.59
CA ALA A 19 -32.86 0.80 -12.87
C ALA A 19 -33.43 2.17 -13.29
N LEU A 20 -33.92 2.97 -12.33
CA LEU A 20 -34.45 4.32 -12.58
C LEU A 20 -33.34 5.34 -12.92
N THR A 21 -32.12 5.12 -12.45
CA THR A 21 -30.98 6.03 -12.67
C THR A 21 -30.11 5.63 -13.87
N SER A 22 -30.44 4.52 -14.55
CA SER A 22 -29.70 4.05 -15.74
C SER A 22 -29.68 5.14 -16.86
N PRO A 23 -28.57 5.33 -17.58
CA PRO A 23 -27.33 4.52 -17.57
C PRO A 23 -26.31 4.90 -16.48
N HIS A 24 -26.58 5.87 -15.64
CA HIS A 24 -25.69 6.30 -14.58
C HIS A 24 -26.13 5.75 -13.22
N GLY A 25 -25.16 5.46 -12.33
CA GLY A 25 -25.46 5.07 -10.96
C GLY A 25 -26.05 6.24 -10.14
N VAL A 26 -26.78 5.94 -9.07
CA VAL A 26 -27.39 6.95 -8.19
C VAL A 26 -26.37 7.95 -7.64
N ASP A 27 -25.15 7.50 -7.39
CA ASP A 27 -24.05 8.34 -6.87
C ASP A 27 -23.71 9.51 -7.79
N ARG A 28 -23.87 9.36 -9.12
CA ARG A 28 -23.67 10.44 -10.10
C ARG A 28 -24.63 11.61 -9.88
N TYR A 29 -25.86 11.33 -9.52
CA TYR A 29 -26.88 12.37 -9.25
C TYR A 29 -26.69 12.98 -7.86
N LEU A 30 -26.35 12.16 -6.87
CA LEU A 30 -26.07 12.65 -5.52
C LEU A 30 -24.86 13.59 -5.50
N GLU A 31 -23.81 13.26 -6.27
CA GLU A 31 -22.61 14.07 -6.40
C GLU A 31 -22.87 15.47 -6.94
N GLN A 32 -23.79 15.61 -7.90
CA GLN A 32 -24.18 16.92 -8.46
C GLN A 32 -24.86 17.81 -7.43
N LEU A 33 -25.58 17.24 -6.46
CA LEU A 33 -26.22 17.98 -5.37
C LEU A 33 -25.22 18.31 -4.26
N ASN A 34 -24.45 17.33 -3.85
CA ASN A 34 -23.38 17.47 -2.86
C ASN A 34 -22.31 16.37 -3.09
N PRO A 35 -21.06 16.74 -3.39
CA PRO A 35 -19.98 15.79 -3.64
C PRO A 35 -19.72 14.80 -2.49
N MET A 36 -20.16 15.12 -1.28
CA MET A 36 -20.04 14.25 -0.10
C MET A 36 -21.25 13.34 0.12
N TRP A 37 -22.25 13.38 -0.74
CA TRP A 37 -23.37 12.43 -0.69
C TRP A 37 -23.08 11.24 -1.60
N ALA A 38 -23.03 10.05 -1.02
CA ALA A 38 -22.80 8.81 -1.73
C ALA A 38 -23.67 7.70 -1.15
N ALA A 39 -24.16 6.83 -2.02
CA ALA A 39 -24.97 5.65 -1.66
C ALA A 39 -24.10 4.38 -1.63
N THR A 40 -23.14 4.25 -2.53
CA THR A 40 -22.30 3.06 -2.71
C THR A 40 -20.81 3.40 -2.83
N GLU A 41 -20.49 4.51 -3.48
CA GLU A 41 -19.11 4.97 -3.63
C GLU A 41 -18.54 5.49 -2.31
N VAL A 42 -17.23 5.43 -2.17
CA VAL A 42 -16.52 6.14 -1.10
C VAL A 42 -15.79 7.32 -1.72
N ARG A 43 -16.05 8.49 -1.20
CA ARG A 43 -15.31 9.72 -1.52
C ARG A 43 -14.81 10.34 -0.24
N ALA A 44 -13.79 11.17 -0.32
CA ALA A 44 -13.35 11.94 0.82
C ALA A 44 -13.02 13.37 0.43
N ARG A 45 -13.28 14.29 1.37
CA ARG A 45 -12.80 15.66 1.30
C ARG A 45 -11.45 15.76 1.97
N VAL A 46 -10.48 16.36 1.28
CA VAL A 46 -9.22 16.77 1.88
C VAL A 46 -9.49 17.82 2.95
N ILE A 47 -9.07 17.58 4.17
CA ILE A 47 -9.24 18.49 5.31
C ILE A 47 -7.97 19.30 5.57
N ASP A 48 -6.82 18.61 5.46
CA ASP A 48 -5.51 19.21 5.71
C ASP A 48 -4.43 18.51 4.90
N VAL A 49 -3.37 19.25 4.56
CA VAL A 49 -2.16 18.75 3.90
C VAL A 49 -0.95 19.27 4.67
N LYS A 50 -0.42 18.44 5.56
CA LYS A 50 0.76 18.76 6.37
C LYS A 50 2.03 18.27 5.69
N ARG A 51 3.00 19.17 5.47
CA ARG A 51 4.33 18.80 4.99
C ARG A 51 5.09 18.08 6.10
N GLU A 52 5.62 16.89 5.79
CA GLU A 52 6.45 16.10 6.71
C GLU A 52 7.95 16.25 6.41
N THR A 53 8.32 16.24 5.13
CA THR A 53 9.70 16.47 4.68
C THR A 53 9.72 17.30 3.41
N ASP A 54 10.80 18.06 3.22
CA ASP A 54 11.08 18.85 2.02
C ASP A 54 12.06 18.11 1.10
N GLY A 55 12.62 18.80 0.12
CA GLY A 55 13.60 18.28 -0.82
C GLY A 55 12.99 17.83 -2.14
N GLU A 56 13.76 17.05 -2.91
CA GLU A 56 13.40 16.64 -4.28
C GLU A 56 12.13 15.78 -4.31
N ASN A 57 12.02 14.82 -3.39
CA ASN A 57 10.86 13.92 -3.24
C ASN A 57 10.15 14.18 -1.89
N PRO A 58 9.46 15.31 -1.75
CA PRO A 58 8.84 15.69 -0.49
C PRO A 58 7.74 14.73 -0.06
N VAL A 59 7.47 14.71 1.24
CA VAL A 59 6.42 13.89 1.83
C VAL A 59 5.38 14.79 2.48
N ALA A 60 4.11 14.46 2.31
CA ALA A 60 3.01 15.13 3.01
C ALA A 60 2.01 14.12 3.59
N THR A 61 1.45 14.48 4.73
CA THR A 61 0.31 13.80 5.34
C THR A 61 -0.97 14.51 4.93
N ILE A 62 -1.88 13.76 4.31
CA ILE A 62 -3.18 14.24 3.84
C ILE A 62 -4.26 13.69 4.77
N THR A 63 -4.96 14.57 5.46
CA THR A 63 -6.10 14.21 6.32
C THR A 63 -7.38 14.25 5.51
N LEU A 64 -8.12 13.16 5.55
CA LEU A 64 -9.31 12.92 4.75
C LEU A 64 -10.57 12.78 5.63
N GLN A 65 -11.65 13.46 5.26
CA GLN A 65 -12.99 13.25 5.79
C GLN A 65 -13.77 12.40 4.78
N PRO A 66 -14.01 11.12 5.04
CA PRO A 66 -14.74 10.27 4.10
C PRO A 66 -16.26 10.52 4.15
N THR A 67 -16.97 10.02 3.12
CA THR A 67 -18.42 9.87 3.10
C THR A 67 -18.89 8.85 4.12
N SER A 68 -20.20 8.85 4.47
CA SER A 68 -20.80 7.91 5.42
C SER A 68 -20.70 6.44 4.98
N THR A 69 -20.44 6.20 3.72
CA THR A 69 -20.20 4.86 3.13
C THR A 69 -18.88 4.23 3.55
N TRP A 70 -17.96 5.01 4.13
CA TRP A 70 -16.69 4.51 4.67
C TRP A 70 -16.91 3.63 5.89
N ARG A 71 -16.36 2.41 5.87
CA ARG A 71 -16.53 1.41 6.93
C ARG A 71 -15.47 1.47 8.03
N GLY A 72 -14.56 2.44 7.99
CA GLY A 72 -13.39 2.49 8.86
C GLY A 72 -12.24 1.64 8.33
N HIS A 73 -11.16 1.60 9.08
CA HIS A 73 -9.98 0.78 8.73
C HIS A 73 -9.34 0.19 9.98
N ARG A 74 -8.64 -0.91 9.80
CA ARG A 74 -7.73 -1.49 10.79
C ARG A 74 -6.30 -0.98 10.56
N ALA A 75 -5.55 -0.83 11.65
CA ALA A 75 -4.16 -0.38 11.58
C ALA A 75 -3.31 -1.26 10.68
N GLY A 76 -2.56 -0.63 9.76
CA GLY A 76 -1.73 -1.29 8.75
C GLY A 76 -2.41 -1.55 7.41
N GLN A 77 -3.70 -1.23 7.25
CA GLN A 77 -4.41 -1.32 5.97
C GLN A 77 -4.06 -0.15 5.03
N TYR A 78 -4.35 -0.32 3.76
CA TYR A 78 -4.23 0.69 2.71
C TYR A 78 -5.59 1.02 2.09
N VAL A 79 -5.62 2.12 1.34
CA VAL A 79 -6.76 2.57 0.56
C VAL A 79 -6.31 2.94 -0.85
N GLN A 80 -7.16 2.69 -1.86
CA GLN A 80 -6.94 3.22 -3.20
C GLN A 80 -7.49 4.65 -3.26
N VAL A 81 -6.65 5.58 -3.71
CA VAL A 81 -7.03 6.99 -3.90
C VAL A 81 -7.06 7.30 -5.38
N GLY A 82 -8.22 7.69 -5.87
CA GLY A 82 -8.46 8.11 -7.25
C GLY A 82 -8.61 9.62 -7.35
N VAL A 83 -7.87 10.23 -8.27
CA VAL A 83 -7.93 11.66 -8.57
C VAL A 83 -8.15 11.90 -10.06
N GLU A 84 -8.86 12.97 -10.38
CA GLU A 84 -9.03 13.47 -11.74
C GLU A 84 -8.21 14.76 -11.87
N ILE A 85 -7.12 14.69 -12.63
CA ILE A 85 -6.17 15.79 -12.76
C ILE A 85 -6.43 16.48 -14.12
N ASN A 86 -6.71 17.79 -14.10
CA ASN A 86 -6.98 18.62 -15.30
C ASN A 86 -8.07 18.04 -16.23
N GLY A 87 -9.14 17.46 -15.66
CA GLY A 87 -10.24 16.88 -16.42
C GLY A 87 -9.89 15.58 -17.17
N ALA A 88 -8.73 14.99 -16.88
CA ALA A 88 -8.32 13.72 -17.44
C ALA A 88 -9.06 12.56 -16.75
N ARG A 89 -8.99 11.37 -17.38
CA ARG A 89 -9.53 10.14 -16.77
C ARG A 89 -8.95 9.94 -15.36
N ARG A 90 -9.80 9.52 -14.44
CA ARG A 90 -9.42 9.19 -13.06
C ARG A 90 -8.24 8.23 -13.02
N THR A 91 -7.21 8.62 -12.29
CA THR A 91 -6.03 7.78 -12.04
C THR A 91 -6.02 7.38 -10.58
N THR A 92 -5.80 6.10 -10.30
CA THR A 92 -5.88 5.52 -8.94
C THR A 92 -4.52 4.98 -8.50
N ARG A 93 -4.18 5.16 -7.21
CA ARG A 93 -3.00 4.55 -6.57
C ARG A 93 -3.33 4.12 -5.14
N CYS A 94 -2.64 3.08 -4.69
CA CYS A 94 -2.73 2.60 -3.31
C CYS A 94 -1.79 3.37 -2.39
N PHE A 95 -2.29 3.70 -1.19
CA PHE A 95 -1.52 4.33 -0.12
C PHE A 95 -1.89 3.67 1.20
N SER A 96 -0.88 3.28 1.98
CA SER A 96 -1.11 2.83 3.35
C SER A 96 -1.71 3.96 4.17
N ILE A 97 -2.68 3.62 4.99
CA ILE A 97 -3.25 4.55 5.96
C ILE A 97 -2.23 4.74 7.08
N SER A 98 -1.94 5.98 7.44
CA SER A 98 -0.92 6.31 8.44
C SER A 98 -1.51 6.74 9.79
N SER A 99 -2.80 7.10 9.85
CA SER A 99 -3.50 7.38 11.12
C SER A 99 -3.77 6.11 11.94
N ALA A 100 -4.10 6.27 13.21
CA ALA A 100 -4.66 5.20 14.01
C ALA A 100 -5.93 4.63 13.38
N GLU A 101 -6.26 3.39 13.72
CA GLU A 101 -7.49 2.71 13.32
C GLU A 101 -8.71 3.61 13.48
N SER A 102 -9.62 3.60 12.52
CA SER A 102 -10.81 4.46 12.51
C SER A 102 -12.10 3.65 12.41
N ASN A 103 -13.16 4.20 13.01
CA ASN A 103 -14.52 3.72 12.86
C ASN A 103 -15.18 4.23 11.55
N PRO A 104 -16.36 3.68 11.19
CA PRO A 104 -17.12 4.18 10.05
C PRO A 104 -17.34 5.69 10.09
N GLY A 105 -17.05 6.37 8.98
CA GLY A 105 -17.22 7.82 8.81
C GLY A 105 -16.18 8.70 9.53
N GLU A 106 -15.31 8.14 10.34
CA GLU A 106 -14.24 8.90 10.99
C GLU A 106 -13.15 9.34 10.01
N ARG A 107 -12.48 10.45 10.34
CA ARG A 107 -11.32 10.95 9.60
C ARG A 107 -10.16 9.97 9.70
N PHE A 108 -9.39 9.91 8.64
CA PHE A 108 -8.13 9.18 8.61
C PHE A 108 -7.10 9.95 7.79
N SER A 109 -5.84 9.53 7.84
CA SER A 109 -4.77 10.17 7.09
C SER A 109 -3.94 9.14 6.31
N ILE A 110 -3.50 9.56 5.13
CA ILE A 110 -2.48 8.89 4.35
C ILE A 110 -1.24 9.77 4.31
N THR A 111 -0.05 9.18 4.28
CA THR A 111 1.21 9.93 4.14
C THR A 111 1.90 9.48 2.87
N VAL A 112 2.15 10.42 1.99
CA VAL A 112 2.52 10.19 0.60
C VAL A 112 3.85 10.85 0.28
N ARG A 113 4.77 10.14 -0.37
CA ARG A 113 5.98 10.68 -0.96
C ARG A 113 5.72 11.06 -2.41
N ALA A 114 6.03 12.27 -2.81
CA ALA A 114 6.02 12.67 -4.22
C ALA A 114 7.16 11.94 -4.96
N HIS A 115 6.85 11.46 -6.15
CA HIS A 115 7.83 10.96 -7.10
C HIS A 115 7.76 11.81 -8.35
N ASP A 116 8.80 12.59 -8.61
CA ASP A 116 8.85 13.55 -9.72
C ASP A 116 9.28 12.92 -11.04
N GLU A 117 9.92 11.74 -11.03
CA GLU A 117 10.32 11.00 -12.22
C GLU A 117 9.10 10.43 -12.96
N ALA A 118 8.36 11.30 -13.64
CA ALA A 118 7.32 10.89 -14.57
C ALA A 118 7.82 11.02 -15.99
N LYS A 119 7.52 10.03 -16.85
CA LYS A 119 7.65 10.20 -18.31
C LYS A 119 6.82 11.42 -18.72
N PRO A 120 7.24 12.23 -19.70
CA PRO A 120 6.47 13.37 -20.19
C PRO A 120 5.01 12.96 -20.48
N GLY A 121 4.05 13.72 -19.94
CA GLY A 121 2.61 13.44 -20.09
C GLY A 121 2.00 12.49 -19.06
N GLN A 122 2.78 11.87 -18.19
CA GLN A 122 2.27 10.98 -17.14
C GLN A 122 1.98 11.76 -15.85
N GLN A 123 0.71 11.97 -15.56
CA GLN A 123 0.27 12.58 -14.29
C GLN A 123 0.36 11.55 -13.16
N ARG A 124 1.00 11.91 -12.04
CA ARG A 124 1.15 11.03 -10.88
C ARG A 124 0.26 11.47 -9.71
N VAL A 125 -0.56 10.56 -9.25
CA VAL A 125 -1.43 10.76 -8.07
C VAL A 125 -0.61 11.22 -6.86
N SER A 126 0.55 10.63 -6.61
CA SER A 126 1.41 11.01 -5.48
C SER A 126 1.93 12.44 -5.59
N LYS A 127 2.33 12.87 -6.80
CA LYS A 127 2.77 14.25 -7.04
C LYS A 127 1.64 15.24 -6.79
N PHE A 128 0.44 14.96 -7.34
CA PHE A 128 -0.75 15.79 -7.13
C PHE A 128 -1.07 15.90 -5.63
N LEU A 129 -1.18 14.77 -4.91
CA LEU A 129 -1.52 14.77 -3.49
C LEU A 129 -0.54 15.56 -2.61
N VAL A 130 0.76 15.56 -2.97
CA VAL A 130 1.79 16.22 -2.15
C VAL A 130 1.99 17.69 -2.51
N ARG A 131 1.86 18.06 -3.80
CA ARG A 131 2.20 19.39 -4.30
C ARG A 131 1.00 20.27 -4.64
N GLU A 132 -0.14 19.68 -4.99
CA GLU A 132 -1.26 20.40 -5.60
C GLU A 132 -2.56 20.24 -4.81
N ALA A 133 -2.70 19.17 -4.01
CA ALA A 133 -3.91 18.94 -3.22
C ALA A 133 -4.11 20.04 -2.17
N GLN A 134 -5.36 20.51 -2.05
CA GLN A 134 -5.76 21.58 -1.15
C GLN A 134 -6.99 21.17 -0.31
N PRO A 135 -7.14 21.71 0.90
CA PRO A 135 -8.36 21.53 1.68
C PRO A 135 -9.63 21.88 0.87
N GLY A 136 -10.64 21.06 1.00
CA GLY A 136 -11.91 21.18 0.26
C GLY A 136 -12.00 20.31 -1.00
N GLN A 137 -10.90 19.90 -1.59
CA GLN A 137 -10.91 19.01 -2.75
C GLN A 137 -11.48 17.62 -2.42
N ILE A 138 -12.12 17.01 -3.40
CA ILE A 138 -12.70 15.66 -3.28
C ILE A 138 -11.79 14.67 -4.00
N VAL A 139 -11.55 13.53 -3.34
CA VAL A 139 -10.88 12.37 -3.91
C VAL A 139 -11.79 11.16 -3.82
N HIS A 140 -11.63 10.23 -4.75
CA HIS A 140 -12.35 8.95 -4.73
C HIS A 140 -11.54 7.91 -3.97
N LEU A 141 -12.20 7.03 -3.26
CA LEU A 141 -11.56 6.02 -2.42
C LEU A 141 -12.15 4.63 -2.70
N SER A 142 -11.33 3.57 -2.49
CA SER A 142 -11.84 2.25 -2.16
C SER A 142 -12.24 2.19 -0.68
N GLN A 143 -12.83 1.08 -0.23
CA GLN A 143 -12.79 0.70 1.18
C GLN A 143 -11.34 0.37 1.57
N ALA A 144 -11.04 0.31 2.87
CA ALA A 144 -9.75 -0.13 3.36
C ALA A 144 -9.55 -1.62 3.11
N GLU A 145 -8.36 -1.99 2.67
CA GLU A 145 -7.96 -3.36 2.35
C GLU A 145 -6.56 -3.65 2.90
N GLY A 146 -6.16 -4.92 2.90
CA GLY A 146 -4.83 -5.36 3.29
C GLY A 146 -4.82 -6.24 4.54
N GLN A 147 -3.80 -7.09 4.63
CA GLN A 147 -3.60 -8.08 5.70
C GLN A 147 -2.44 -7.73 6.66
N PHE A 148 -1.75 -6.62 6.41
CA PHE A 148 -0.65 -6.16 7.27
C PHE A 148 -1.14 -5.54 8.59
N THR A 149 -2.21 -6.12 9.13
CA THR A 149 -2.86 -5.63 10.35
C THR A 149 -2.16 -6.12 11.59
N LEU A 150 -2.24 -5.30 12.66
CA LEU A 150 -1.71 -5.67 13.95
C LEU A 150 -2.50 -6.85 14.53
N THR A 151 -1.82 -7.96 14.72
CA THR A 151 -2.30 -9.15 15.42
C THR A 151 -1.17 -9.65 16.27
N GLU A 152 -1.43 -9.89 17.53
CA GLU A 152 -0.40 -10.40 18.44
C GLU A 152 -0.84 -11.71 19.10
N SER A 153 0.14 -12.53 19.42
CA SER A 153 -0.02 -13.71 20.26
C SER A 153 0.31 -13.36 21.72
N PRO A 154 -0.15 -14.16 22.68
CA PRO A 154 0.25 -13.99 24.07
C PRO A 154 1.77 -13.94 24.25
N ALA A 155 2.23 -13.14 25.21
CA ALA A 155 3.65 -13.06 25.52
C ALA A 155 4.18 -14.41 26.05
N THR A 156 5.36 -14.79 25.57
CA THR A 156 6.12 -15.98 26.01
C THR A 156 7.57 -15.57 26.29
N PRO A 157 8.40 -16.40 26.92
CA PRO A 157 9.80 -16.07 27.13
C PRO A 157 10.59 -15.75 25.88
N THR A 158 10.22 -16.35 24.73
CA THR A 158 10.87 -16.13 23.43
C THR A 158 10.14 -15.15 22.51
N ASN A 159 8.89 -14.80 22.84
CA ASN A 159 8.06 -13.85 22.08
C ASN A 159 7.42 -12.85 23.05
N ASN A 160 8.24 -12.04 23.70
CA ASN A 160 7.84 -11.03 24.68
C ASN A 160 7.95 -9.58 24.16
N GLU A 161 8.25 -9.42 22.88
CA GLU A 161 8.31 -8.13 22.18
C GLU A 161 7.44 -8.14 20.93
N LEU A 162 7.04 -6.96 20.48
CA LEU A 162 6.56 -6.67 19.14
C LEU A 162 7.69 -5.94 18.42
N LEU A 163 8.14 -6.48 17.31
CA LEU A 163 9.19 -5.86 16.52
C LEU A 163 8.61 -5.22 15.26
N MET A 164 8.88 -3.96 15.08
CA MET A 164 8.46 -3.19 13.90
C MET A 164 9.69 -2.69 13.16
N ILE A 165 9.83 -3.07 11.89
CA ILE A 165 10.95 -2.69 11.04
C ILE A 165 10.41 -1.90 9.86
N SER A 166 10.94 -0.69 9.63
CA SER A 166 10.52 0.08 8.47
C SER A 166 11.66 0.84 7.80
N GLY A 167 11.48 1.16 6.51
CA GLY A 167 12.42 1.98 5.76
C GLY A 167 11.71 2.99 4.87
N GLY A 168 12.15 4.26 4.93
CA GLY A 168 11.59 5.34 4.11
C GLY A 168 10.08 5.47 4.26
N SER A 169 9.33 5.43 3.14
CA SER A 169 7.85 5.49 3.17
C SER A 169 7.17 4.25 3.75
N GLY A 170 7.90 3.14 3.95
CA GLY A 170 7.40 1.96 4.67
C GLY A 170 7.05 2.22 6.13
N ILE A 171 7.40 3.38 6.66
CA ILE A 171 6.95 3.82 7.99
C ILE A 171 5.43 3.99 8.08
N THR A 172 4.71 4.24 6.98
CA THR A 172 3.30 4.65 7.02
C THR A 172 2.36 3.60 7.64
N PRO A 173 2.37 2.31 7.23
CA PRO A 173 1.52 1.32 7.87
C PRO A 173 1.97 1.00 9.32
N VAL A 174 3.26 1.08 9.59
CA VAL A 174 3.80 0.86 10.95
C VAL A 174 3.37 1.98 11.89
N MET A 175 3.37 3.25 11.45
CA MET A 175 2.86 4.36 12.26
C MET A 175 1.37 4.26 12.53
N SER A 176 0.58 3.72 11.60
CA SER A 176 -0.82 3.41 11.86
C SER A 176 -0.98 2.44 13.04
N GLN A 177 -0.14 1.39 13.09
CA GLN A 177 -0.12 0.42 14.18
C GLN A 177 0.32 1.07 15.50
N ILE A 178 1.42 1.81 15.51
CA ILE A 178 1.94 2.51 16.69
C ILE A 178 0.91 3.51 17.24
N ARG A 179 0.32 4.32 16.37
CA ARG A 179 -0.71 5.31 16.77
C ARG A 179 -1.95 4.64 17.36
N THR A 180 -2.31 3.46 16.83
CA THR A 180 -3.44 2.67 17.37
C THR A 180 -3.10 2.16 18.77
N LEU A 181 -1.93 1.56 18.97
CA LEU A 181 -1.47 1.11 20.27
C LEU A 181 -1.48 2.26 21.31
N LEU A 182 -0.91 3.41 20.96
CA LEU A 182 -0.87 4.56 21.86
C LEU A 182 -2.25 5.13 22.18
N ARG A 183 -3.13 5.24 21.18
CA ARG A 183 -4.52 5.68 21.36
C ARG A 183 -5.26 4.77 22.34
N ASP A 184 -5.03 3.46 22.25
CA ASP A 184 -5.70 2.45 23.04
C ASP A 184 -5.03 2.23 24.43
N GLY A 185 -4.11 3.12 24.79
CA GLY A 185 -3.46 3.12 26.10
C GLY A 185 -2.40 2.04 26.27
N TYR A 186 -1.69 1.70 25.22
CA TYR A 186 -0.55 0.79 25.28
C TYR A 186 0.58 1.39 26.13
N ASP A 187 1.10 0.62 27.07
CA ASP A 187 2.14 1.05 28.00
C ASP A 187 3.29 0.02 28.16
N GLY A 188 3.24 -1.10 27.43
CA GLY A 188 4.23 -2.17 27.52
C GLY A 188 4.28 -2.91 28.85
N ARG A 189 3.28 -2.70 29.76
CA ARG A 189 3.22 -3.28 31.12
C ARG A 189 2.18 -4.40 31.21
N ALA A 190 2.19 -5.15 32.32
CA ALA A 190 1.15 -6.08 32.70
C ALA A 190 0.71 -7.05 31.58
N ASN A 191 1.57 -8.00 31.19
CA ASN A 191 1.31 -9.01 30.14
C ASN A 191 1.29 -8.49 28.70
N ARG A 192 1.62 -7.22 28.47
CA ARG A 192 1.82 -6.66 27.13
C ARG A 192 3.27 -6.81 26.73
N LYS A 193 3.50 -6.97 25.44
CA LYS A 193 4.85 -7.05 24.87
C LYS A 193 5.43 -5.64 24.75
N LYS A 194 6.73 -5.47 25.02
CA LYS A 194 7.45 -4.25 24.66
C LYS A 194 7.44 -4.11 23.14
N VAL A 195 7.30 -2.89 22.62
CA VAL A 195 7.45 -2.59 21.20
C VAL A 195 8.86 -2.11 20.95
N THR A 196 9.58 -2.78 20.07
CA THR A 196 10.85 -2.28 19.51
C THR A 196 10.59 -1.83 18.08
N PHE A 197 10.76 -0.52 17.84
CA PHE A 197 10.54 0.08 16.52
C PHE A 197 11.86 0.53 15.91
N LEU A 198 12.29 -0.16 14.85
CA LEU A 198 13.50 0.11 14.09
C LEU A 198 13.17 0.74 12.75
N HIS A 199 13.60 1.98 12.52
CA HIS A 199 13.32 2.70 11.29
C HIS A 199 14.58 3.21 10.62
N TYR A 200 14.66 3.07 9.29
CA TYR A 200 15.74 3.52 8.43
C TYR A 200 15.29 4.65 7.51
N ALA A 201 16.00 5.76 7.52
CA ALA A 201 15.84 6.86 6.57
C ALA A 201 17.19 7.25 5.96
N ARG A 202 17.19 7.80 4.74
CA ARG A 202 18.43 8.23 4.07
C ARG A 202 19.21 9.28 4.85
N SER A 203 18.49 10.18 5.52
CA SER A 203 19.08 11.21 6.37
C SER A 203 18.07 11.66 7.42
N ALA A 204 18.50 12.44 8.40
CA ALA A 204 17.60 13.08 9.35
C ALA A 204 16.60 14.04 8.68
N ALA A 205 16.98 14.69 7.58
CA ALA A 205 16.08 15.56 6.80
C ALA A 205 15.00 14.77 6.04
N ASP A 206 15.24 13.49 5.71
CA ASP A 206 14.30 12.59 5.07
C ASP A 206 13.40 11.85 6.08
N GLN A 207 13.57 12.11 7.39
CA GLN A 207 12.84 11.43 8.45
C GLN A 207 11.38 11.85 8.47
N ILE A 208 10.50 10.96 8.03
CA ILE A 208 9.05 11.15 8.11
C ILE A 208 8.62 11.05 9.58
N PHE A 209 7.69 11.90 10.02
CA PHE A 209 7.19 11.97 11.41
C PHE A 209 8.27 12.27 12.48
N ALA A 210 9.33 12.99 12.13
CA ALA A 210 10.47 13.22 13.03
C ALA A 210 10.08 13.72 14.41
N GLU A 211 9.24 14.76 14.49
CA GLU A 211 8.78 15.32 15.76
C GLU A 211 7.94 14.34 16.59
N GLU A 212 7.08 13.57 15.92
CA GLU A 212 6.22 12.61 16.60
C GLU A 212 7.04 11.42 17.13
N LEU A 213 7.98 10.91 16.34
CA LEU A 213 8.88 9.83 16.76
C LEU A 213 9.76 10.24 17.93
N HIS A 214 10.28 11.47 17.92
CA HIS A 214 11.00 12.04 19.04
C HIS A 214 10.13 12.10 20.30
N ARG A 215 8.89 12.58 20.19
CA ARG A 215 7.94 12.59 21.31
C ARG A 215 7.64 11.20 21.85
N ILE A 216 7.42 10.22 20.98
CA ILE A 216 7.18 8.82 21.38
C ILE A 216 8.38 8.26 22.14
N SER A 217 9.60 8.51 21.67
CA SER A 217 10.83 7.99 22.29
C SER A 217 11.13 8.56 23.68
N TRP A 218 10.56 9.73 24.01
CA TRP A 218 10.75 10.39 25.31
C TRP A 218 9.68 10.04 26.34
N GLN A 219 8.60 9.39 25.94
CA GLN A 219 7.49 9.03 26.81
C GLN A 219 7.65 7.59 27.32
N ASP A 220 7.28 7.33 28.57
CA ASP A 220 7.19 5.98 29.14
C ASP A 220 5.90 5.29 28.65
N ASN A 221 5.93 4.82 27.41
CA ASN A 221 4.79 4.26 26.69
C ASN A 221 5.01 2.82 26.21
N GLY A 222 6.12 2.19 26.63
CA GLY A 222 6.45 0.81 26.23
C GLY A 222 6.92 0.63 24.79
N ILE A 223 7.20 1.76 24.08
CA ILE A 223 7.69 1.74 22.70
C ILE A 223 9.12 2.29 22.67
N ASP A 224 10.06 1.48 22.25
CA ASP A 224 11.48 1.80 22.12
C ASP A 224 11.79 2.11 20.65
N VAL A 225 12.10 3.38 20.34
CA VAL A 225 12.27 3.86 18.97
C VAL A 225 13.76 3.95 18.63
N HIS A 226 14.18 3.23 17.59
CA HIS A 226 15.53 3.22 17.05
C HIS A 226 15.54 3.79 15.64
N LEU A 227 16.03 5.01 15.47
CA LEU A 227 16.22 5.64 14.17
C LEU A 227 17.63 5.41 13.64
N ARG A 228 17.74 5.08 12.37
CA ARG A 228 18.98 4.85 11.64
C ARG A 228 19.04 5.73 10.40
N HIS A 229 20.14 6.42 10.19
CA HIS A 229 20.32 7.36 9.10
C HIS A 229 21.62 7.15 8.35
N GLY A 230 21.68 7.60 7.09
CA GLY A 230 22.89 7.61 6.27
C GLY A 230 23.38 6.19 5.93
N ASP A 231 24.59 5.88 6.35
CA ASP A 231 25.26 4.62 6.05
C ASP A 231 24.89 3.47 7.01
N GLU A 232 23.98 3.71 7.94
CA GLU A 232 23.47 2.67 8.82
C GLU A 232 22.38 1.85 8.09
N PHE A 233 22.80 0.82 7.36
CA PHE A 233 21.88 -0.08 6.67
C PHE A 233 21.41 -1.23 7.58
N PHE A 234 20.31 -1.85 7.18
CA PHE A 234 19.82 -3.06 7.85
C PHE A 234 20.90 -4.16 7.79
N SER A 235 21.18 -4.78 8.94
CA SER A 235 21.97 -5.99 9.01
C SER A 235 21.42 -6.93 10.08
N VAL A 236 21.61 -8.24 9.86
CA VAL A 236 21.18 -9.30 10.78
C VAL A 236 21.87 -9.16 12.12
N GLU A 237 23.18 -8.80 12.11
CA GLU A 237 23.99 -8.63 13.32
C GLU A 237 23.47 -7.48 14.19
N SER A 238 23.09 -6.36 13.56
CA SER A 238 22.52 -5.21 14.27
C SER A 238 21.15 -5.54 14.85
N LEU A 239 20.33 -6.27 14.09
CA LEU A 239 19.03 -6.73 14.56
C LEU A 239 19.16 -7.71 15.72
N ALA A 240 20.06 -8.70 15.62
CA ALA A 240 20.28 -9.70 16.67
C ALA A 240 20.84 -9.09 17.97
N LYS A 241 21.62 -8.00 17.89
CA LYS A 241 22.04 -7.25 19.08
C LYS A 241 20.90 -6.52 19.76
N LEU A 242 19.93 -6.00 18.98
CA LEU A 242 18.80 -5.26 19.49
C LEU A 242 17.72 -6.22 20.03
N VAL A 243 17.39 -7.25 19.29
CA VAL A 243 16.39 -8.28 19.62
C VAL A 243 16.99 -9.67 19.36
N PRO A 244 17.67 -10.28 20.34
CA PRO A 244 18.40 -11.55 20.14
C PRO A 244 17.53 -12.72 19.65
N ASN A 245 16.26 -12.72 20.02
CA ASN A 245 15.28 -13.75 19.67
C ASN A 245 14.32 -13.29 18.55
N PHE A 246 14.77 -12.39 17.66
CA PHE A 246 13.92 -11.77 16.64
C PHE A 246 13.15 -12.78 15.76
N ARG A 247 13.73 -13.95 15.47
CA ARG A 247 13.06 -14.98 14.66
C ARG A 247 11.80 -15.58 15.29
N ASP A 248 11.73 -15.55 16.64
CA ASP A 248 10.59 -16.01 17.42
C ASP A 248 9.66 -14.86 17.84
N THR A 249 10.03 -13.62 17.50
CA THR A 249 9.31 -12.39 17.87
C THR A 249 8.30 -12.02 16.78
N ASP A 250 7.07 -11.68 17.16
CA ASP A 250 6.07 -11.17 16.23
C ASP A 250 6.57 -9.87 15.59
N THR A 251 6.75 -9.90 14.26
CA THR A 251 7.42 -8.84 13.52
C THR A 251 6.60 -8.35 12.33
N TRP A 252 6.54 -7.04 12.17
CA TRP A 252 5.98 -6.34 11.01
C TRP A 252 7.08 -5.57 10.32
N ALA A 253 7.29 -5.83 9.03
CA ALA A 253 8.33 -5.17 8.26
C ALA A 253 7.77 -4.57 6.95
N CYS A 254 8.11 -3.29 6.70
CA CYS A 254 7.74 -2.60 5.46
C CYS A 254 8.82 -1.61 5.04
N GLY A 255 9.27 -1.67 3.78
CA GLY A 255 10.34 -0.80 3.30
C GLY A 255 10.73 -1.03 1.85
N PRO A 256 11.88 -0.46 1.44
CA PRO A 256 12.43 -0.67 0.11
C PRO A 256 12.78 -2.14 -0.15
N ALA A 257 12.58 -2.60 -1.39
CA ALA A 257 12.79 -3.99 -1.75
C ALA A 257 14.17 -4.57 -1.34
N PRO A 258 15.31 -3.87 -1.50
CA PRO A 258 16.60 -4.41 -1.05
C PRO A 258 16.65 -4.67 0.46
N MET A 259 16.10 -3.77 1.28
CA MET A 259 16.00 -3.98 2.73
C MET A 259 15.09 -5.16 3.06
N MET A 260 13.93 -5.25 2.39
CA MET A 260 12.98 -6.32 2.63
C MET A 260 13.52 -7.70 2.25
N SER A 261 14.35 -7.80 1.22
CA SER A 261 15.04 -9.05 0.87
C SER A 261 15.97 -9.51 2.00
N LEU A 262 16.76 -8.59 2.57
CA LEU A 262 17.63 -8.89 3.72
C LEU A 262 16.84 -9.28 4.98
N VAL A 263 15.70 -8.61 5.22
CA VAL A 263 14.80 -8.97 6.33
C VAL A 263 14.25 -10.38 6.12
N ALA A 264 13.75 -10.69 4.93
CA ALA A 264 13.22 -12.02 4.63
C ALA A 264 14.30 -13.12 4.78
N GLU A 265 15.51 -12.89 4.28
CA GLU A 265 16.65 -13.79 4.46
C GLU A 265 16.97 -13.99 5.94
N ALA A 266 16.98 -12.93 6.74
CA ALA A 266 17.26 -13.00 8.18
C ALA A 266 16.27 -13.87 8.94
N TYR A 267 14.99 -13.87 8.53
CA TYR A 267 13.93 -14.65 9.19
C TYR A 267 13.79 -16.08 8.64
N GLY A 268 14.20 -16.33 7.39
CA GLY A 268 13.97 -17.61 6.72
C GLY A 268 12.48 -17.96 6.72
N ASP A 269 12.14 -19.20 7.07
CA ASP A 269 10.74 -19.70 7.10
C ASP A 269 9.97 -19.34 8.39
N SER A 270 10.43 -18.37 9.17
CA SER A 270 9.73 -18.00 10.42
C SER A 270 8.32 -17.49 10.14
N PRO A 271 7.27 -18.07 10.75
CA PRO A 271 5.88 -17.60 10.59
C PRO A 271 5.61 -16.30 11.38
N ARG A 272 6.61 -15.78 12.08
CA ARG A 272 6.48 -14.56 12.89
C ARG A 272 6.64 -13.28 12.08
N LEU A 273 7.25 -13.36 10.89
CA LEU A 273 7.44 -12.20 10.01
C LEU A 273 6.19 -11.95 9.17
N ARG A 274 5.71 -10.71 9.23
CA ARG A 274 4.68 -10.18 8.35
C ARG A 274 5.27 -9.03 7.55
N THR A 275 5.09 -9.07 6.23
CA THR A 275 5.70 -8.07 5.33
C THR A 275 4.66 -7.37 4.48
N GLU A 276 4.92 -6.10 4.18
CA GLU A 276 4.21 -5.33 3.16
C GLU A 276 5.22 -4.70 2.19
N PHE A 277 4.91 -4.72 0.91
CA PHE A 277 5.77 -4.18 -0.15
C PHE A 277 5.03 -3.10 -0.92
N PHE A 278 5.64 -1.93 -1.11
CA PHE A 278 5.05 -0.87 -1.96
C PHE A 278 5.40 -1.02 -3.43
N LYS A 279 6.37 -1.82 -3.74
CA LYS A 279 6.77 -2.22 -5.09
C LYS A 279 7.37 -3.61 -4.99
N VAL A 280 6.78 -4.55 -5.69
CA VAL A 280 7.46 -5.82 -5.93
C VAL A 280 8.61 -5.50 -6.86
N SER A 281 9.85 -5.62 -6.37
CA SER A 281 11.00 -5.69 -7.28
C SER A 281 10.93 -7.06 -7.91
N THR A 282 10.54 -7.13 -9.16
CA THR A 282 10.88 -8.27 -9.97
C THR A 282 12.39 -8.18 -10.14
N GLY A 283 13.12 -8.76 -9.16
CA GLY A 283 14.57 -8.91 -9.25
C GLY A 283 14.92 -9.56 -10.58
N ALA A 284 16.16 -9.36 -11.03
CA ALA A 284 16.72 -10.13 -12.11
C ALA A 284 16.36 -11.62 -11.96
N PRO A 285 16.21 -12.39 -13.06
CA PRO A 285 15.75 -13.77 -13.04
C PRO A 285 16.42 -14.53 -11.90
N VAL A 286 15.64 -15.20 -11.06
CA VAL A 286 16.16 -16.10 -10.03
C VAL A 286 16.98 -17.14 -10.78
N ASP A 287 18.25 -17.21 -10.46
CA ASP A 287 19.31 -18.07 -10.98
C ASP A 287 18.94 -19.01 -12.15
N GLY A 288 19.55 -18.74 -13.30
CA GLY A 288 19.86 -19.77 -14.31
C GLY A 288 18.85 -19.98 -15.44
N ASP A 289 17.60 -19.54 -15.35
CA ASP A 289 16.69 -19.52 -16.48
C ASP A 289 16.81 -18.15 -17.18
N SER A 290 17.57 -18.13 -18.27
CA SER A 290 17.50 -17.01 -19.22
C SER A 290 16.03 -16.79 -19.57
N ALA A 291 15.56 -15.55 -19.40
CA ALA A 291 14.23 -15.20 -19.85
C ALA A 291 14.21 -15.36 -21.38
N GLU A 292 13.80 -16.54 -21.85
CA GLU A 292 13.67 -16.86 -23.27
C GLU A 292 12.26 -16.53 -23.74
N GLY A 293 12.14 -16.27 -25.05
CA GLY A 293 10.87 -16.09 -25.73
C GLY A 293 10.46 -14.63 -25.92
N ASP A 294 9.32 -14.47 -26.58
CA ASP A 294 8.75 -13.19 -26.96
C ASP A 294 7.40 -12.97 -26.28
N ILE A 295 7.10 -11.71 -25.98
CA ILE A 295 5.81 -11.30 -25.43
C ILE A 295 5.04 -10.53 -26.49
N SER A 296 3.78 -10.89 -26.68
CA SER A 296 2.84 -10.18 -27.55
C SER A 296 1.82 -9.41 -26.72
N PHE A 297 1.71 -8.10 -26.99
CA PHE A 297 0.67 -7.23 -26.46
C PHE A 297 -0.39 -7.05 -27.55
N ASN A 298 -1.39 -7.93 -27.55
CA ASN A 298 -2.30 -8.16 -28.66
C ASN A 298 -3.08 -6.90 -29.08
N ARG A 299 -3.68 -6.18 -28.14
CA ARG A 299 -4.48 -4.97 -28.44
C ARG A 299 -3.62 -3.81 -28.94
N ALA A 300 -2.41 -3.71 -28.43
CA ALA A 300 -1.47 -2.66 -28.85
C ALA A 300 -0.72 -3.00 -30.13
N GLY A 301 -0.79 -4.24 -30.62
CA GLY A 301 -0.04 -4.73 -31.78
C GLY A 301 1.48 -4.62 -31.59
N LYS A 302 1.98 -4.75 -30.36
CA LYS A 302 3.40 -4.66 -30.02
C LYS A 302 3.93 -5.99 -29.53
N SER A 303 5.24 -6.20 -29.71
CA SER A 303 5.97 -7.33 -29.16
C SER A 303 7.28 -6.90 -28.53
N ALA A 304 7.80 -7.71 -27.61
CA ALA A 304 9.09 -7.51 -26.97
C ALA A 304 9.72 -8.85 -26.62
N THR A 305 11.03 -8.93 -26.60
CA THR A 305 11.75 -10.06 -26.04
C THR A 305 11.52 -10.09 -24.53
N ASN A 306 11.24 -11.27 -24.00
CA ASN A 306 11.00 -11.48 -22.59
C ASN A 306 12.25 -11.11 -21.75
N SER A 307 12.11 -10.14 -20.85
CA SER A 307 13.20 -9.71 -19.95
C SER A 307 13.18 -10.39 -18.58
N GLY A 308 12.21 -11.30 -18.31
CA GLY A 308 11.98 -11.90 -16.99
C GLY A 308 11.27 -10.98 -15.99
N ALA A 309 11.08 -9.70 -16.30
CA ALA A 309 10.32 -8.77 -15.48
C ALA A 309 8.80 -9.08 -15.52
N SER A 310 8.01 -8.44 -14.64
CA SER A 310 6.57 -8.57 -14.71
C SER A 310 6.01 -8.04 -16.04
N LEU A 311 4.91 -8.61 -16.50
CA LEU A 311 4.24 -8.16 -17.73
C LEU A 311 3.90 -6.68 -17.71
N LEU A 312 3.55 -6.13 -16.54
CA LEU A 312 3.33 -4.68 -16.37
C LEU A 312 4.59 -3.86 -16.68
N GLU A 313 5.74 -4.27 -16.13
CA GLU A 313 7.01 -3.56 -16.35
C GLU A 313 7.47 -3.68 -17.81
N GLN A 314 7.30 -4.85 -18.42
CA GLN A 314 7.65 -5.06 -19.82
C GLN A 314 6.73 -4.28 -20.75
N ALA A 315 5.43 -4.19 -20.48
CA ALA A 315 4.50 -3.33 -21.23
C ALA A 315 4.88 -1.85 -21.11
N GLU A 316 5.21 -1.39 -19.90
CA GLU A 316 5.68 -0.01 -19.67
C GLU A 316 6.99 0.29 -20.40
N ALA A 317 7.91 -0.67 -20.48
CA ALA A 317 9.16 -0.54 -21.24
C ALA A 317 8.90 -0.36 -22.75
N GLN A 318 7.82 -0.95 -23.27
CA GLN A 318 7.36 -0.76 -24.65
C GLN A 318 6.54 0.54 -24.85
N GLY A 319 6.45 1.39 -23.84
CA GLY A 319 5.70 2.64 -23.87
C GLY A 319 4.18 2.46 -23.81
N LEU A 320 3.69 1.28 -23.39
CA LEU A 320 2.29 1.07 -23.08
C LEU A 320 1.97 1.65 -21.69
N THR A 321 0.70 1.96 -21.46
CA THR A 321 0.22 2.50 -20.19
C THR A 321 -0.94 1.65 -19.66
N PRO A 322 -0.69 0.38 -19.28
CA PRO A 322 -1.73 -0.47 -18.72
C PRO A 322 -2.30 0.15 -17.43
N GLU A 323 -3.54 -0.18 -17.13
CA GLU A 323 -4.12 0.20 -15.84
C GLU A 323 -3.48 -0.60 -14.72
N TYR A 324 -3.09 0.08 -13.63
CA TYR A 324 -2.57 -0.58 -12.43
C TYR A 324 -2.87 0.24 -11.17
N GLY A 325 -2.89 -0.44 -10.02
CA GLY A 325 -3.07 0.18 -8.70
C GLY A 325 -1.86 -0.03 -7.79
N CYS A 326 -1.87 -1.10 -6.99
CA CYS A 326 -0.87 -1.35 -5.93
C CYS A 326 0.50 -1.82 -6.42
N ARG A 327 0.61 -2.46 -7.57
CA ARG A 327 1.81 -3.18 -8.07
C ARG A 327 2.28 -4.32 -7.13
N MET A 328 1.40 -4.83 -6.28
CA MET A 328 1.67 -5.86 -5.27
C MET A 328 0.80 -7.11 -5.48
N GLY A 329 0.02 -7.15 -6.55
CA GLY A 329 -0.86 -8.28 -6.85
C GLY A 329 -2.12 -8.39 -5.99
N ILE A 330 -2.49 -7.37 -5.21
CA ILE A 330 -3.59 -7.45 -4.23
C ILE A 330 -4.82 -6.63 -4.62
N CYS A 331 -4.68 -5.55 -5.42
CA CYS A 331 -5.81 -4.66 -5.74
C CYS A 331 -6.60 -5.03 -7.00
N PHE A 332 -6.14 -6.00 -7.77
CA PHE A 332 -6.75 -6.47 -9.03
C PHE A 332 -6.93 -5.41 -10.13
N SER A 333 -6.48 -4.17 -9.93
CA SER A 333 -6.59 -3.09 -10.93
C SER A 333 -5.80 -3.35 -12.21
N CYS A 334 -4.80 -4.23 -12.17
CA CYS A 334 -3.95 -4.60 -13.30
C CYS A 334 -4.33 -5.95 -13.91
N VAL A 335 -5.56 -6.41 -13.69
CA VAL A 335 -6.01 -7.66 -14.30
C VAL A 335 -6.12 -7.50 -15.81
N SER A 336 -5.47 -8.41 -16.54
CA SER A 336 -5.53 -8.49 -17.99
C SER A 336 -5.61 -9.94 -18.42
N ARG A 337 -6.19 -10.21 -19.58
CA ARG A 337 -6.35 -11.55 -20.12
C ARG A 337 -5.02 -12.03 -20.73
N LYS A 338 -4.44 -13.08 -20.18
CA LYS A 338 -3.39 -13.87 -20.83
C LYS A 338 -4.07 -14.83 -21.81
N THR A 339 -3.78 -14.70 -23.10
CA THR A 339 -4.38 -15.54 -24.14
C THR A 339 -3.58 -16.80 -24.37
N GLU A 340 -2.24 -16.72 -24.29
CA GLU A 340 -1.35 -17.85 -24.53
C GLU A 340 -0.09 -17.76 -23.63
N GLY A 341 0.58 -18.91 -23.48
CA GLY A 341 1.87 -19.01 -22.78
C GLY A 341 1.74 -19.25 -21.28
N THR A 342 2.90 -19.32 -20.62
CA THR A 342 3.04 -19.59 -19.20
C THR A 342 3.48 -18.32 -18.47
N VAL A 343 2.91 -18.06 -17.31
CA VAL A 343 3.37 -17.03 -16.40
C VAL A 343 3.66 -17.61 -15.02
N ARG A 344 4.67 -17.05 -14.36
CA ARG A 344 5.01 -17.32 -12.97
C ARG A 344 4.59 -16.15 -12.11
N ASN A 345 3.89 -16.42 -11.03
CA ASN A 345 3.62 -15.41 -10.00
C ASN A 345 4.93 -15.15 -9.23
N VAL A 346 5.45 -13.90 -9.31
CA VAL A 346 6.74 -13.53 -8.71
C VAL A 346 6.73 -13.50 -7.18
N LEU A 347 5.54 -13.56 -6.56
CA LEU A 347 5.38 -13.59 -5.09
C LEU A 347 5.33 -15.00 -4.53
N THR A 348 4.64 -15.92 -5.24
CA THR A 348 4.40 -17.29 -4.76
C THR A 348 5.26 -18.32 -5.46
N GLY A 349 5.86 -17.97 -6.61
CA GLY A 349 6.56 -18.91 -7.47
C GLY A 349 5.65 -19.84 -8.28
N GLU A 350 4.33 -19.77 -8.08
CA GLU A 350 3.38 -20.62 -8.81
C GLU A 350 3.33 -20.27 -10.29
N GLU A 351 3.29 -21.29 -11.14
CA GLU A 351 3.18 -21.14 -12.58
C GLU A 351 1.77 -21.51 -13.06
N SER A 352 1.30 -20.78 -14.07
CA SER A 352 0.05 -21.10 -14.77
C SER A 352 0.24 -21.07 -16.29
N SER A 353 -0.11 -22.17 -16.94
CA SER A 353 -0.11 -22.32 -18.39
C SER A 353 -1.53 -22.32 -18.98
N LEU A 354 -2.57 -22.01 -18.17
CA LEU A 354 -3.95 -21.99 -18.64
C LEU A 354 -4.13 -20.92 -19.72
N PRO A 355 -4.66 -21.25 -20.91
CA PRO A 355 -5.01 -20.25 -21.91
C PRO A 355 -6.22 -19.42 -21.44
N ASP A 356 -6.40 -18.24 -22.00
CA ASP A 356 -7.53 -17.35 -21.72
C ASP A 356 -7.80 -17.11 -20.23
N GLU A 357 -6.72 -16.88 -19.46
CA GLU A 357 -6.75 -16.68 -18.02
C GLU A 357 -6.63 -15.19 -17.67
N ASP A 358 -7.41 -14.73 -16.70
CA ASP A 358 -7.28 -13.41 -16.12
C ASP A 358 -6.14 -13.38 -15.10
N ILE A 359 -5.07 -12.67 -15.40
CA ILE A 359 -3.87 -12.59 -14.59
C ILE A 359 -3.62 -11.15 -14.08
N ARG A 360 -2.92 -11.04 -12.95
CA ARG A 360 -2.46 -9.76 -12.41
C ARG A 360 -1.08 -9.43 -12.98
N ILE A 361 -1.03 -8.67 -14.06
CA ILE A 361 0.20 -8.40 -14.81
C ILE A 361 1.33 -7.76 -13.99
N CYS A 362 1.04 -7.14 -12.85
CA CYS A 362 2.06 -6.55 -11.98
C CYS A 362 2.87 -7.58 -11.17
N VAL A 363 2.38 -8.80 -11.04
CA VAL A 363 3.05 -9.90 -10.31
C VAL A 363 3.17 -11.17 -11.15
N SER A 364 2.87 -11.10 -12.43
CA SER A 364 3.01 -12.22 -13.37
C SER A 364 4.18 -11.95 -14.31
N ALA A 365 5.23 -12.77 -14.22
CA ALA A 365 6.38 -12.78 -15.13
C ALA A 365 6.22 -13.90 -16.16
N PRO A 366 6.46 -13.65 -17.44
CA PRO A 366 6.39 -14.69 -18.47
C PRO A 366 7.49 -15.75 -18.31
N VAL A 367 7.13 -17.00 -18.55
CA VAL A 367 8.05 -18.13 -18.67
C VAL A 367 8.01 -18.58 -20.14
N GLY A 368 8.99 -18.16 -20.93
CA GLY A 368 8.99 -18.36 -22.39
C GLY A 368 8.07 -17.37 -23.12
N ASN A 369 7.50 -17.84 -24.25
CA ASN A 369 6.56 -17.03 -25.04
C ASN A 369 5.24 -16.81 -24.29
N CYS A 370 4.71 -15.58 -24.40
CA CYS A 370 3.45 -15.23 -23.74
C CYS A 370 2.70 -14.17 -24.56
N ALA A 371 1.39 -14.29 -24.63
CA ALA A 371 0.51 -13.28 -25.24
C ALA A 371 -0.51 -12.77 -24.22
N VAL A 372 -0.72 -11.46 -24.19
CA VAL A 372 -1.62 -10.79 -23.27
C VAL A 372 -2.40 -9.67 -23.96
N ASP A 373 -3.65 -9.49 -23.59
CA ASP A 373 -4.56 -8.48 -24.14
C ASP A 373 -4.32 -7.10 -23.51
N LEU A 374 -3.24 -6.47 -23.95
CA LEU A 374 -2.84 -5.11 -23.59
C LEU A 374 -2.68 -4.24 -24.82
#